data_dc138881e86bebbe9778a5cf4cb93a47
#
_entry.id   dc138881e86bebbe9778a5cf4cb93a47
#
_cell.length_a   1.000
_cell.length_b   1.000
_cell.length_c   1.000
_cell.angle_alpha   90.00
_cell.angle_beta   90.00
_cell.angle_gamma   90.00
#
_symmetry.space_group_name_H-M   'P 1'
#
loop_
_entity.id
_entity.type
_entity.pdbx_description
1 polymer ?
#
loop_
_entity_poly.entity_id
_entity_poly.type
_entity_poly.pdbx_seq_one_letter_code
_entity_poly.pdbx_strand_id
1 'polypeptide(L)'
;MERLVLLIAAAGLLPFLVGATRLAPAARGASPWPPIGSVLACTLAFNLSFFWQELWLVVPKALTPGLSPILFHNDHDWTGSAPDVELLQGTGALATLASGLVSLVLLSAVRRWPVTGRVFLWWLALQGLFQSLTQFAIGSLLPRNDVGRALSYFGIEGAARMGVLGASLLAMAGAGIGLAACAPPSLAAPQASGTRNFALALLATALACVLLCVPFREPRDAIEVVLIPAVVNVIAIGWVVFGAGVVRREDRAWERPEGRWPLLALLALLVVFQVVLRPGVRF
;
A
#
# COMPACT_ATOMS: atom_id res chain seq x y z
N MET A 1 -14.61 18.15 -2.28
CA MET A 1 -13.21 18.42 -1.92
C MET A 1 -12.99 18.42 -0.41
N GLU A 2 -13.67 19.25 0.36
CA GLU A 2 -13.50 19.36 1.82
C GLU A 2 -13.63 18.05 2.60
N ARG A 3 -14.65 17.24 2.29
CA ARG A 3 -14.86 15.93 2.95
C ARG A 3 -13.69 14.96 2.71
N LEU A 4 -13.08 15.01 1.54
CA LEU A 4 -11.92 14.19 1.21
C LEU A 4 -10.68 14.65 1.99
N VAL A 5 -10.46 15.97 2.10
CA VAL A 5 -9.38 16.54 2.91
C VAL A 5 -9.55 16.18 4.38
N LEU A 6 -10.77 16.27 4.91
CA LEU A 6 -11.09 15.86 6.29
C LEU A 6 -10.85 14.36 6.51
N LEU A 7 -11.19 13.51 5.53
CA LEU A 7 -10.91 12.07 5.61
C LEU A 7 -9.40 11.81 5.66
N ILE A 8 -8.63 12.44 4.77
CA ILE A 8 -7.17 12.30 4.75
C ILE A 8 -6.56 12.75 6.07
N ALA A 9 -7.02 13.89 6.60
CA ALA A 9 -6.57 14.40 7.89
C ALA A 9 -6.94 13.44 9.04
N ALA A 10 -8.18 12.98 9.10
CA ALA A 10 -8.66 12.09 10.16
C ALA A 10 -8.07 10.69 10.06
N ALA A 11 -8.01 10.11 8.85
CA ALA A 11 -7.53 8.75 8.64
C ALA A 11 -6.00 8.61 8.64
N GLY A 12 -5.26 9.67 8.35
CA GLY A 12 -3.80 9.65 8.28
C GLY A 12 -3.12 10.42 9.39
N LEU A 13 -3.42 11.70 9.55
CA LEU A 13 -2.75 12.56 10.53
C LEU A 13 -3.14 12.24 11.97
N LEU A 14 -4.40 11.97 12.25
CA LEU A 14 -4.86 11.70 13.62
C LEU A 14 -4.23 10.44 14.22
N PRO A 15 -4.24 9.27 13.53
CA PRO A 15 -3.54 8.08 14.00
C PRO A 15 -2.04 8.32 14.20
N PHE A 16 -1.40 9.07 13.28
CA PHE A 16 0.01 9.41 13.40
C PHE A 16 0.28 10.25 14.65
N LEU A 17 -0.51 11.28 14.90
CA LEU A 17 -0.36 12.15 16.08
C LEU A 17 -0.59 11.38 17.38
N VAL A 18 -1.67 10.57 17.45
CA VAL A 18 -1.96 9.75 18.64
C VAL A 18 -0.86 8.74 18.88
N GLY A 19 -0.36 8.09 17.83
CA GLY A 19 0.77 7.17 17.94
C GLY A 19 2.05 7.90 18.38
N ALA A 20 2.36 9.03 17.74
CA ALA A 20 3.57 9.80 18.00
C ALA A 20 3.68 10.29 19.46
N THR A 21 2.57 10.63 20.12
CA THR A 21 2.57 11.00 21.55
C THR A 21 2.98 9.87 22.49
N ARG A 22 2.88 8.62 22.04
CA ARG A 22 3.22 7.42 22.81
C ARG A 22 4.61 6.86 22.46
N LEU A 23 5.29 7.49 21.49
CA LEU A 23 6.59 7.03 21.03
C LEU A 23 7.71 7.42 22.02
N ALA A 24 8.55 6.45 22.36
CA ALA A 24 9.76 6.71 23.14
C ALA A 24 10.71 7.66 22.37
N PRO A 25 11.42 8.56 23.07
CA PRO A 25 12.39 9.44 22.44
C PRO A 25 13.44 8.67 21.64
N ALA A 26 13.94 9.30 20.58
CA ALA A 26 15.03 8.72 19.80
C ALA A 26 16.29 8.56 20.65
N ALA A 27 16.98 7.43 20.53
CA ALA A 27 18.30 7.26 21.12
C ALA A 27 19.27 8.29 20.52
N ARG A 28 20.14 8.89 21.36
CA ARG A 28 21.15 9.86 20.89
C ARG A 28 22.09 9.20 19.89
N GLY A 29 22.32 9.84 18.74
CA GLY A 29 23.22 9.35 17.69
C GLY A 29 22.60 8.34 16.73
N ALA A 30 21.31 8.03 16.84
CA ALA A 30 20.63 7.15 15.90
C ALA A 30 20.43 7.81 14.53
N SER A 31 20.80 7.08 13.46
CA SER A 31 20.56 7.54 12.08
C SER A 31 19.08 7.42 11.72
N PRO A 32 18.44 8.48 11.23
CA PRO A 32 17.07 8.41 10.73
C PRO A 32 16.98 7.80 9.33
N TRP A 33 18.10 7.54 8.67
CA TRP A 33 18.13 7.05 7.31
C TRP A 33 17.71 5.57 7.22
N PRO A 34 16.78 5.23 6.31
CA PRO A 34 16.36 3.86 6.13
C PRO A 34 17.47 3.02 5.48
N PRO A 35 17.55 1.72 5.83
CA PRO A 35 18.43 0.79 5.12
C PRO A 35 18.03 0.70 3.63
N ILE A 36 19.01 0.76 2.73
CA ILE A 36 18.77 0.67 1.28
C ILE A 36 17.96 -0.59 0.90
N GLY A 37 18.20 -1.72 1.58
CA GLY A 37 17.44 -2.95 1.39
C GLY A 37 15.95 -2.79 1.70
N SER A 38 15.58 -1.95 2.68
CA SER A 38 14.18 -1.64 2.98
C SER A 38 13.57 -0.76 1.88
N VAL A 39 14.31 0.21 1.35
CA VAL A 39 13.86 1.08 0.24
C VAL A 39 13.60 0.23 -1.02
N LEU A 40 14.53 -0.64 -1.39
CA LEU A 40 14.38 -1.53 -2.55
C LEU A 40 13.21 -2.50 -2.39
N ALA A 41 13.06 -3.08 -1.21
CA ALA A 41 11.95 -3.98 -0.89
C ALA A 41 10.59 -3.25 -0.93
N CYS A 42 10.53 -2.03 -0.40
CA CYS A 42 9.34 -1.18 -0.48
C CYS A 42 8.99 -0.83 -1.93
N THR A 43 9.98 -0.42 -2.73
CA THR A 43 9.78 -0.06 -4.13
C THR A 43 9.29 -1.24 -4.96
N LEU A 44 9.86 -2.44 -4.73
CA LEU A 44 9.39 -3.66 -5.37
C LEU A 44 7.96 -4.01 -4.96
N ALA A 45 7.66 -3.99 -3.67
CA ALA A 45 6.34 -4.28 -3.12
C ALA A 45 5.27 -3.31 -3.64
N PHE A 46 5.59 -2.01 -3.70
CA PHE A 46 4.72 -0.97 -4.22
C PHE A 46 4.35 -1.22 -5.69
N ASN A 47 5.34 -1.45 -6.55
CA ASN A 47 5.11 -1.71 -7.97
C ASN A 47 4.32 -3.01 -8.20
N LEU A 48 4.62 -4.07 -7.45
CA LEU A 48 3.87 -5.33 -7.52
C LEU A 48 2.43 -5.17 -7.06
N SER A 49 2.16 -4.41 -5.98
CA SER A 49 0.79 -4.19 -5.49
C SER A 49 -0.04 -3.39 -6.48
N PHE A 50 0.53 -2.34 -7.08
CA PHE A 50 -0.14 -1.58 -8.13
C PHE A 50 -0.43 -2.44 -9.36
N PHE A 51 0.58 -3.13 -9.89
CA PHE A 51 0.41 -4.00 -11.04
C PHE A 51 -0.63 -5.10 -10.78
N TRP A 52 -0.62 -5.69 -9.58
CA TRP A 52 -1.61 -6.69 -9.17
C TRP A 52 -3.02 -6.14 -9.18
N GLN A 53 -3.21 -4.90 -8.71
CA GLN A 53 -4.48 -4.21 -8.76
C GLN A 53 -4.96 -4.03 -10.20
N GLU A 54 -4.13 -3.48 -11.08
CA GLU A 54 -4.48 -3.24 -12.49
C GLU A 54 -4.78 -4.55 -13.22
N LEU A 55 -4.00 -5.59 -12.95
CA LEU A 55 -4.24 -6.91 -13.51
C LEU A 55 -5.64 -7.43 -13.16
N TRP A 56 -6.06 -7.28 -11.91
CA TRP A 56 -7.40 -7.72 -11.46
C TRP A 56 -8.53 -6.76 -11.85
N LEU A 57 -8.23 -5.57 -12.29
CA LEU A 57 -9.21 -4.71 -12.97
C LEU A 57 -9.41 -5.12 -14.44
N VAL A 58 -8.39 -5.71 -15.07
CA VAL A 58 -8.41 -6.13 -16.47
C VAL A 58 -8.91 -7.56 -16.65
N VAL A 59 -8.41 -8.53 -15.88
CA VAL A 59 -8.73 -9.96 -16.06
C VAL A 59 -10.22 -10.26 -16.05
N PRO A 60 -11.04 -9.79 -15.09
CA PRO A 60 -12.47 -10.02 -15.13
C PRO A 60 -13.16 -9.37 -16.34
N LYS A 61 -12.71 -8.19 -16.78
CA LYS A 61 -13.23 -7.52 -17.98
C LYS A 61 -12.89 -8.31 -19.24
N ALA A 62 -11.68 -8.88 -19.34
CA ALA A 62 -11.26 -9.73 -20.46
C ALA A 62 -12.10 -11.01 -20.59
N LEU A 63 -12.66 -11.49 -19.47
CA LEU A 63 -13.55 -12.65 -19.44
C LEU A 63 -15.02 -12.29 -19.65
N THR A 64 -15.36 -10.98 -19.74
CA THR A 64 -16.72 -10.49 -19.87
C THR A 64 -17.02 -10.17 -21.34
N PRO A 65 -18.00 -10.83 -21.97
CA PRO A 65 -18.39 -10.54 -23.35
C PRO A 65 -18.78 -9.07 -23.55
N GLY A 66 -18.31 -8.48 -24.63
CA GLY A 66 -18.59 -7.07 -24.98
C GLY A 66 -17.63 -6.04 -24.37
N LEU A 67 -16.62 -6.49 -23.63
CA LEU A 67 -15.52 -5.65 -23.13
C LEU A 67 -14.19 -6.03 -23.81
N SER A 68 -13.37 -5.05 -24.10
CA SER A 68 -12.02 -5.19 -24.63
C SER A 68 -11.06 -4.34 -23.80
N PRO A 69 -10.50 -4.91 -22.71
CA PRO A 69 -9.63 -4.16 -21.83
C PRO A 69 -8.19 -4.09 -22.33
N ILE A 70 -7.47 -3.07 -21.84
CA ILE A 70 -6.05 -2.83 -22.08
C ILE A 70 -5.36 -2.72 -20.73
N LEU A 71 -4.30 -3.48 -20.53
CA LEU A 71 -3.48 -3.46 -19.32
C LEU A 71 -2.20 -2.64 -19.55
N PHE A 72 -1.98 -1.67 -18.69
CA PHE A 72 -0.70 -0.97 -18.54
C PHE A 72 -0.05 -1.37 -17.20
N HIS A 73 1.17 -0.94 -16.95
CA HIS A 73 1.86 -1.30 -15.70
C HIS A 73 1.32 -0.60 -14.45
N ASN A 74 0.68 0.57 -14.61
CA ASN A 74 0.12 1.36 -13.51
C ASN A 74 -1.24 2.00 -13.87
N ASP A 75 -1.89 1.49 -14.87
CA ASP A 75 -3.20 1.96 -15.35
C ASP A 75 -3.88 0.86 -16.17
N HIS A 76 -5.17 1.03 -16.44
CA HIS A 76 -5.93 0.19 -17.33
C HIS A 76 -6.97 1.03 -18.07
N ASP A 77 -7.37 0.54 -19.22
CA ASP A 77 -8.48 1.12 -20.01
C ASP A 77 -9.35 0.00 -20.57
N TRP A 78 -10.52 0.32 -21.07
CA TRP A 78 -11.37 -0.63 -21.77
C TRP A 78 -12.28 0.07 -22.76
N THR A 79 -12.69 -0.65 -23.78
CA THR A 79 -13.75 -0.27 -24.72
C THR A 79 -14.88 -1.27 -24.65
N GLY A 80 -16.06 -0.87 -25.16
CA GLY A 80 -17.27 -1.69 -25.11
C GLY A 80 -18.16 -1.40 -23.90
N SER A 81 -19.18 -2.22 -23.71
CA SER A 81 -20.12 -2.09 -22.60
C SER A 81 -20.60 -3.46 -22.13
N ALA A 82 -20.79 -3.60 -20.82
CA ALA A 82 -21.41 -4.76 -20.20
C ALA A 82 -22.21 -4.30 -18.96
N PRO A 83 -23.29 -4.99 -18.58
CA PRO A 83 -24.10 -4.63 -17.40
C PRO A 83 -23.27 -4.56 -16.12
N ASP A 84 -22.27 -5.43 -15.98
CA ASP A 84 -21.48 -5.60 -14.76
C ASP A 84 -20.18 -4.77 -14.74
N VAL A 85 -19.94 -3.90 -15.74
CA VAL A 85 -18.67 -3.16 -15.87
C VAL A 85 -18.37 -2.32 -14.61
N GLU A 86 -19.38 -1.75 -13.97
CA GLU A 86 -19.25 -0.96 -12.75
C GLU A 86 -18.87 -1.84 -11.55
N LEU A 87 -19.39 -3.05 -11.45
CA LEU A 87 -19.01 -4.04 -10.43
C LEU A 87 -17.54 -4.44 -10.57
N LEU A 88 -17.10 -4.67 -11.82
CA LEU A 88 -15.74 -5.10 -12.11
C LEU A 88 -14.66 -4.07 -11.70
N GLN A 89 -15.02 -2.82 -11.50
CA GLN A 89 -14.11 -1.81 -10.97
C GLN A 89 -13.68 -2.08 -9.51
N GLY A 90 -14.48 -2.82 -8.74
CA GLY A 90 -14.13 -3.18 -7.36
C GLY A 90 -13.12 -4.33 -7.23
N THR A 91 -12.90 -5.11 -8.31
CA THR A 91 -12.10 -6.35 -8.25
C THR A 91 -10.62 -6.11 -7.94
N GLY A 92 -10.04 -5.01 -8.45
CA GLY A 92 -8.65 -4.63 -8.17
C GLY A 92 -8.41 -4.37 -6.68
N ALA A 93 -9.31 -3.62 -6.03
CA ALA A 93 -9.21 -3.35 -4.59
C ALA A 93 -9.35 -4.62 -3.75
N LEU A 94 -10.25 -5.54 -4.12
CA LEU A 94 -10.42 -6.83 -3.43
C LEU A 94 -9.19 -7.72 -3.58
N ALA A 95 -8.63 -7.85 -4.78
CA ALA A 95 -7.44 -8.64 -5.03
C ALA A 95 -6.22 -8.09 -4.28
N THR A 96 -6.10 -6.76 -4.22
CA THR A 96 -5.03 -6.08 -3.49
C THR A 96 -5.18 -6.29 -1.98
N LEU A 97 -6.42 -6.24 -1.44
CA LEU A 97 -6.70 -6.58 -0.05
C LEU A 97 -6.31 -8.03 0.27
N ALA A 98 -6.70 -8.96 -0.59
CA ALA A 98 -6.37 -10.38 -0.43
C ALA A 98 -4.85 -10.60 -0.42
N SER A 99 -4.10 -9.98 -1.35
CA SER A 99 -2.63 -10.07 -1.38
C SER A 99 -1.99 -9.52 -0.11
N GLY A 100 -2.50 -8.39 0.41
CA GLY A 100 -2.04 -7.79 1.67
C GLY A 100 -2.29 -8.70 2.88
N LEU A 101 -3.48 -9.30 2.98
CA LEU A 101 -3.83 -10.25 4.05
C LEU A 101 -2.97 -11.51 3.99
N VAL A 102 -2.81 -12.10 2.79
CA VAL A 102 -1.95 -13.28 2.58
C VAL A 102 -0.50 -12.96 2.98
N SER A 103 0.02 -11.79 2.59
CA SER A 103 1.37 -11.36 2.96
C SER A 103 1.54 -11.20 4.47
N LEU A 104 0.53 -10.65 5.17
CA LEU A 104 0.56 -10.51 6.63
C LEU A 104 0.52 -11.87 7.34
N VAL A 105 -0.30 -12.80 6.86
CA VAL A 105 -0.37 -14.18 7.37
C VAL A 105 0.95 -14.90 7.13
N LEU A 106 1.50 -14.83 5.92
CA LEU A 106 2.81 -15.41 5.60
C LEU A 106 3.91 -14.83 6.48
N LEU A 107 3.92 -13.52 6.70
CA LEU A 107 4.91 -12.86 7.56
C LEU A 107 4.88 -13.41 8.99
N SER A 108 3.70 -13.74 9.51
CA SER A 108 3.57 -14.36 10.84
C SER A 108 4.07 -15.81 10.88
N ALA A 109 3.93 -16.55 9.78
CA ALA A 109 4.29 -17.95 9.66
C ALA A 109 5.78 -18.17 9.35
N VAL A 110 6.40 -17.28 8.55
CA VAL A 110 7.75 -17.48 8.00
C VAL A 110 8.86 -16.86 8.88
N ARG A 111 8.83 -17.10 10.17
CA ARG A 111 9.81 -16.53 11.12
C ARG A 111 11.28 -16.88 10.81
N ARG A 112 11.52 -18.00 10.11
CA ARG A 112 12.85 -18.50 9.73
C ARG A 112 13.35 -18.02 8.36
N TRP A 113 12.55 -17.26 7.63
CA TRP A 113 12.97 -16.73 6.34
C TRP A 113 14.10 -15.70 6.49
N PRO A 114 14.94 -15.53 5.44
CA PRO A 114 15.92 -14.46 5.39
C PRO A 114 15.27 -13.11 5.67
N VAL A 115 15.98 -12.26 6.38
CA VAL A 115 15.50 -10.94 6.83
C VAL A 115 14.96 -10.11 5.67
N THR A 116 15.66 -10.10 4.54
CA THR A 116 15.24 -9.38 3.33
C THR A 116 13.88 -9.84 2.83
N GLY A 117 13.59 -11.15 2.87
CA GLY A 117 12.28 -11.70 2.51
C GLY A 117 11.18 -11.24 3.47
N ARG A 118 11.47 -11.20 4.78
CA ARG A 118 10.51 -10.71 5.79
C ARG A 118 10.24 -9.21 5.65
N VAL A 119 11.27 -8.41 5.35
CA VAL A 119 11.14 -6.98 5.07
C VAL A 119 10.28 -6.75 3.81
N PHE A 120 10.52 -7.53 2.75
CA PHE A 120 9.71 -7.46 1.53
C PHE A 120 8.24 -7.83 1.80
N LEU A 121 7.97 -8.95 2.48
CA LEU A 121 6.59 -9.35 2.83
C LEU A 121 5.89 -8.31 3.70
N TRP A 122 6.62 -7.67 4.60
CA TRP A 122 6.06 -6.61 5.43
C TRP A 122 5.63 -5.39 4.59
N TRP A 123 6.48 -4.95 3.66
CA TRP A 123 6.12 -3.88 2.74
C TRP A 123 4.98 -4.28 1.79
N LEU A 124 4.98 -5.54 1.31
CA LEU A 124 3.90 -6.04 0.46
C LEU A 124 2.56 -6.09 1.22
N ALA A 125 2.58 -6.52 2.48
CA ALA A 125 1.40 -6.48 3.34
C ALA A 125 0.93 -5.03 3.57
N LEU A 126 1.83 -4.09 3.86
CA LEU A 126 1.49 -2.69 4.05
C LEU A 126 0.88 -2.11 2.78
N GLN A 127 1.53 -2.28 1.63
CA GLN A 127 1.04 -1.75 0.35
C GLN A 127 -0.32 -2.37 -0.01
N GLY A 128 -0.46 -3.70 0.05
CA GLY A 128 -1.69 -4.39 -0.30
C GLY A 128 -2.86 -4.00 0.60
N LEU A 129 -2.67 -3.94 1.90
CA LEU A 129 -3.72 -3.57 2.85
C LEU A 129 -4.13 -2.10 2.68
N PHE A 130 -3.18 -1.17 2.66
CA PHE A 130 -3.53 0.24 2.69
C PHE A 130 -3.89 0.82 1.33
N GLN A 131 -3.37 0.33 0.21
CA GLN A 131 -3.88 0.68 -1.12
C GLN A 131 -5.35 0.29 -1.25
N SER A 132 -5.73 -0.89 -0.77
CA SER A 132 -7.12 -1.34 -0.81
C SER A 132 -8.01 -0.60 0.18
N LEU A 133 -7.67 -0.59 1.47
CA LEU A 133 -8.52 0.01 2.52
C LEU A 133 -8.76 1.51 2.29
N THR A 134 -7.77 2.25 1.76
CA THR A 134 -7.98 3.65 1.38
C THR A 134 -8.93 3.78 0.20
N GLN A 135 -8.94 2.85 -0.77
CA GLN A 135 -9.91 2.86 -1.87
C GLN A 135 -11.32 2.60 -1.36
N PHE A 136 -11.53 1.70 -0.39
CA PHE A 136 -12.85 1.50 0.24
C PHE A 136 -13.31 2.76 0.99
N ALA A 137 -12.42 3.40 1.74
CA ALA A 137 -12.74 4.63 2.44
C ALA A 137 -13.07 5.78 1.47
N ILE A 138 -12.25 5.96 0.42
CA ILE A 138 -12.47 6.99 -0.61
C ILE A 138 -13.74 6.69 -1.41
N GLY A 139 -13.94 5.44 -1.83
CA GLY A 139 -15.11 5.01 -2.60
C GLY A 139 -16.44 5.19 -1.86
N SER A 140 -16.39 5.14 -0.51
CA SER A 140 -17.57 5.47 0.32
C SER A 140 -17.98 6.94 0.21
N LEU A 141 -17.04 7.85 -0.09
CA LEU A 141 -17.27 9.29 -0.22
C LEU A 141 -17.37 9.74 -1.68
N LEU A 142 -16.66 9.08 -2.58
CA LEU A 142 -16.56 9.42 -4.01
C LEU A 142 -17.15 8.28 -4.87
N PRO A 143 -18.42 8.40 -5.29
CA PRO A 143 -19.10 7.37 -6.10
C PRO A 143 -18.42 7.06 -7.44
N ARG A 144 -17.61 7.97 -7.95
CA ARG A 144 -16.89 7.81 -9.23
C ARG A 144 -15.55 7.08 -9.12
N ASN A 145 -15.06 6.84 -7.91
CA ASN A 145 -13.88 5.99 -7.67
C ASN A 145 -14.23 4.52 -7.95
N ASP A 146 -13.27 3.69 -8.25
CA ASP A 146 -13.48 2.28 -8.62
C ASP A 146 -14.35 1.51 -7.61
N VAL A 147 -13.98 1.55 -6.34
CA VAL A 147 -14.80 0.95 -5.27
C VAL A 147 -16.14 1.67 -5.13
N GLY A 148 -16.18 2.99 -5.31
CA GLY A 148 -17.42 3.79 -5.27
C GLY A 148 -18.41 3.38 -6.35
N ARG A 149 -17.94 3.05 -7.57
CA ARG A 149 -18.72 2.53 -8.69
C ARG A 149 -19.28 1.15 -8.36
N ALA A 150 -18.47 0.24 -7.83
CA ALA A 150 -18.92 -1.07 -7.38
C ALA A 150 -19.95 -0.98 -6.23
N LEU A 151 -19.77 -0.07 -5.27
CA LEU A 151 -20.77 0.17 -4.22
C LEU A 151 -22.08 0.70 -4.79
N SER A 152 -22.04 1.58 -5.80
CA SER A 152 -23.24 2.08 -6.49
C SER A 152 -23.97 0.96 -7.24
N TYR A 153 -23.24 0.05 -7.88
CA TYR A 153 -23.81 -1.12 -8.55
C TYR A 153 -24.65 -1.99 -7.60
N PHE A 154 -24.19 -2.17 -6.35
CA PHE A 154 -24.95 -2.88 -5.32
C PHE A 154 -26.05 -2.03 -4.64
N GLY A 155 -26.29 -0.80 -5.08
CA GLY A 155 -27.25 0.09 -4.43
C GLY A 155 -26.84 0.50 -3.01
N ILE A 156 -25.55 0.41 -2.68
CA ILE A 156 -25.04 0.82 -1.35
C ILE A 156 -24.92 2.35 -1.33
N GLU A 157 -25.86 3.00 -0.62
CA GLU A 157 -25.99 4.46 -0.56
C GLU A 157 -26.16 4.97 0.87
N GLY A 158 -26.11 6.29 1.05
CA GLY A 158 -26.43 6.96 2.30
C GLY A 158 -25.70 6.40 3.53
N ALA A 159 -26.43 5.97 4.54
CA ALA A 159 -25.89 5.43 5.79
C ALA A 159 -25.08 4.15 5.59
N ALA A 160 -25.42 3.30 4.60
CA ALA A 160 -24.66 2.10 4.32
C ALA A 160 -23.23 2.41 3.82
N ARG A 161 -23.05 3.47 3.01
CA ARG A 161 -21.71 3.95 2.63
C ARG A 161 -20.90 4.43 3.83
N MET A 162 -21.55 5.11 4.80
CA MET A 162 -20.89 5.50 6.05
C MET A 162 -20.49 4.27 6.89
N GLY A 163 -21.28 3.20 6.83
CA GLY A 163 -20.90 1.91 7.41
C GLY A 163 -19.63 1.33 6.79
N VAL A 164 -19.52 1.35 5.45
CA VAL A 164 -18.30 0.93 4.73
C VAL A 164 -17.11 1.79 5.10
N LEU A 165 -17.27 3.12 5.21
CA LEU A 165 -16.22 4.02 5.69
C LEU A 165 -15.75 3.64 7.09
N GLY A 166 -16.68 3.47 8.04
CA GLY A 166 -16.36 3.08 9.42
C GLY A 166 -15.63 1.74 9.48
N ALA A 167 -16.11 0.74 8.74
CA ALA A 167 -15.47 -0.57 8.64
C ALA A 167 -14.04 -0.46 8.06
N SER A 168 -13.82 0.37 7.04
CA SER A 168 -12.51 0.61 6.45
C SER A 168 -11.54 1.22 7.46
N LEU A 169 -11.97 2.21 8.24
CA LEU A 169 -11.14 2.85 9.28
C LEU A 169 -10.79 1.87 10.40
N LEU A 170 -11.74 1.04 10.83
CA LEU A 170 -11.49 -0.02 11.82
C LEU A 170 -10.52 -1.08 11.29
N ALA A 171 -10.68 -1.47 10.01
CA ALA A 171 -9.76 -2.38 9.35
C ALA A 171 -8.35 -1.78 9.22
N MET A 172 -8.22 -0.47 8.91
CA MET A 172 -6.92 0.24 8.92
C MET A 172 -6.26 0.19 10.31
N ALA A 173 -7.04 0.39 11.38
CA ALA A 173 -6.53 0.30 12.74
C ALA A 173 -6.02 -1.11 13.05
N GLY A 174 -6.80 -2.15 12.71
CA GLY A 174 -6.38 -3.55 12.86
C GLY A 174 -5.15 -3.89 12.04
N ALA A 175 -5.09 -3.45 10.78
CA ALA A 175 -3.93 -3.62 9.88
C ALA A 175 -2.68 -2.94 10.45
N GLY A 176 -2.81 -1.70 10.95
CA GLY A 176 -1.69 -0.97 11.56
C GLY A 176 -1.15 -1.68 12.81
N ILE A 177 -2.03 -2.18 13.68
CA ILE A 177 -1.66 -2.96 14.87
C ILE A 177 -0.97 -4.26 14.45
N GLY A 178 -1.53 -5.01 13.49
CA GLY A 178 -0.96 -6.26 13.00
C GLY A 178 0.43 -6.07 12.38
N LEU A 179 0.58 -5.06 11.52
CA LEU A 179 1.87 -4.70 10.92
C LEU A 179 2.91 -4.25 11.94
N ALA A 180 2.49 -3.49 12.96
CA ALA A 180 3.38 -3.08 14.05
C ALA A 180 3.86 -4.28 14.88
N ALA A 181 2.97 -5.23 15.16
CA ALA A 181 3.28 -6.46 15.91
C ALA A 181 4.25 -7.40 15.15
N CYS A 182 4.10 -7.46 13.81
CA CYS A 182 4.91 -8.31 12.94
C CYS A 182 6.13 -7.59 12.34
N ALA A 183 6.39 -6.33 12.71
CA ALA A 183 7.43 -5.50 12.09
C ALA A 183 8.84 -6.12 12.30
N PRO A 184 9.59 -6.45 11.22
CA PRO A 184 10.97 -6.88 11.34
C PRO A 184 11.84 -5.76 11.92
N PRO A 185 12.81 -6.08 12.81
CA PRO A 185 13.73 -5.06 13.38
C PRO A 185 14.50 -4.28 12.31
N SER A 186 14.70 -4.90 11.16
CA SER A 186 15.52 -4.41 10.03
C SER A 186 14.82 -3.38 9.13
N LEU A 187 13.57 -3.01 9.43
CA LEU A 187 12.88 -1.93 8.72
C LEU A 187 13.52 -0.56 8.99
N ALA A 188 14.17 -0.41 10.12
CA ALA A 188 14.88 0.79 10.53
C ALA A 188 16.36 0.46 10.85
N ALA A 189 17.22 1.47 10.94
CA ALA A 189 18.62 1.28 11.30
C ALA A 189 18.77 0.71 12.73
N PRO A 190 19.90 0.02 13.06
CA PRO A 190 20.10 -0.64 14.36
C PRO A 190 19.94 0.29 15.57
N GLN A 191 20.32 1.54 15.39
CA GLN A 191 20.26 2.56 16.44
C GLN A 191 18.86 3.22 16.55
N ALA A 192 17.91 2.86 15.69
CA ALA A 192 16.55 3.36 15.73
C ALA A 192 15.70 2.65 16.81
N SER A 193 16.28 2.33 17.95
CA SER A 193 15.62 1.66 19.08
C SER A 193 14.50 2.48 19.73
N GLY A 194 14.37 3.77 19.36
CA GLY A 194 13.20 4.58 19.71
C GLY A 194 12.13 4.52 18.63
N THR A 195 10.89 4.43 19.05
CA THR A 195 9.71 4.38 18.15
C THR A 195 9.64 5.59 17.22
N ARG A 196 10.15 6.76 17.61
CA ARG A 196 10.22 7.95 16.76
C ARG A 196 11.13 7.75 15.53
N ASN A 197 12.31 7.17 15.71
CA ASN A 197 13.22 6.89 14.59
C ASN A 197 12.66 5.82 13.65
N PHE A 198 11.94 4.84 14.20
CA PHE A 198 11.22 3.86 13.41
C PHE A 198 10.19 4.53 12.48
N ALA A 199 9.37 5.45 13.02
CA ALA A 199 8.38 6.19 12.22
C ALA A 199 9.03 7.03 11.12
N LEU A 200 10.13 7.74 11.44
CA LEU A 200 10.89 8.55 10.48
C LEU A 200 11.53 7.67 9.39
N ALA A 201 12.08 6.52 9.75
CA ALA A 201 12.66 5.59 8.78
C ALA A 201 11.60 5.02 7.83
N LEU A 202 10.40 4.67 8.32
CA LEU A 202 9.29 4.23 7.48
C LEU A 202 8.83 5.33 6.51
N LEU A 203 8.64 6.56 7.01
CA LEU A 203 8.26 7.71 6.17
C LEU A 203 9.33 7.99 5.11
N ALA A 204 10.60 8.02 5.48
CA ALA A 204 11.70 8.24 4.54
C ALA A 204 11.78 7.12 3.49
N THR A 205 11.56 5.86 3.89
CA THR A 205 11.51 4.72 2.96
C THR A 205 10.37 4.88 1.96
N ALA A 206 9.17 5.19 2.44
CA ALA A 206 7.98 5.32 1.58
C ALA A 206 8.09 6.51 0.63
N LEU A 207 8.61 7.66 1.10
CA LEU A 207 8.84 8.82 0.24
C LEU A 207 9.93 8.53 -0.82
N ALA A 208 11.02 7.88 -0.42
CA ALA A 208 12.05 7.46 -1.37
C ALA A 208 11.49 6.49 -2.42
N CYS A 209 10.64 5.54 -2.00
CA CYS A 209 9.93 4.63 -2.91
C CYS A 209 9.10 5.40 -3.94
N VAL A 210 8.25 6.34 -3.51
CA VAL A 210 7.41 7.14 -4.41
C VAL A 210 8.28 7.89 -5.42
N LEU A 211 9.33 8.58 -4.94
CA LEU A 211 10.25 9.35 -5.82
C LEU A 211 11.00 8.46 -6.82
N LEU A 212 11.43 7.27 -6.41
CA LEU A 212 12.09 6.31 -7.30
C LEU A 212 11.16 5.78 -8.40
N CYS A 213 9.85 5.74 -8.17
CA CYS A 213 8.89 5.28 -9.16
C CYS A 213 8.52 6.33 -10.21
N VAL A 214 8.65 7.63 -9.90
CA VAL A 214 8.22 8.74 -10.79
C VAL A 214 8.73 8.61 -12.22
N PRO A 215 10.04 8.34 -12.50
CA PRO A 215 10.55 8.30 -13.86
C PRO A 215 9.96 7.20 -14.74
N PHE A 216 9.36 6.18 -14.11
CA PHE A 216 8.90 4.95 -14.77
C PHE A 216 7.38 4.91 -14.97
N ARG A 217 6.63 5.89 -14.43
CA ARG A 217 5.17 5.94 -14.51
C ARG A 217 4.68 6.78 -15.69
N GLU A 218 3.62 6.32 -16.31
CA GLU A 218 2.86 7.00 -17.35
C GLU A 218 1.34 6.82 -17.06
N PRO A 219 0.49 7.84 -17.20
CA PRO A 219 0.85 9.24 -17.50
C PRO A 219 1.63 9.87 -16.34
N ARG A 220 2.40 10.92 -16.65
CA ARG A 220 3.19 11.64 -15.63
C ARG A 220 2.38 12.74 -14.94
N ASP A 221 1.18 12.43 -14.53
CA ASP A 221 0.39 13.34 -13.71
C ASP A 221 0.94 13.35 -12.26
N ALA A 222 1.32 14.54 -11.78
CA ALA A 222 1.88 14.70 -10.44
C ALA A 222 0.90 14.27 -9.33
N ILE A 223 -0.41 14.39 -9.57
CA ILE A 223 -1.42 13.97 -8.60
C ILE A 223 -1.44 12.45 -8.49
N GLU A 224 -1.51 11.75 -9.62
CA GLU A 224 -1.62 10.29 -9.65
C GLU A 224 -0.30 9.58 -9.34
N VAL A 225 0.82 10.14 -9.82
CA VAL A 225 2.14 9.51 -9.70
C VAL A 225 2.84 9.82 -8.38
N VAL A 226 2.59 10.98 -7.80
CA VAL A 226 3.28 11.45 -6.58
C VAL A 226 2.32 11.63 -5.41
N LEU A 227 1.28 12.47 -5.58
CA LEU A 227 0.46 12.90 -4.46
C LEU A 227 -0.38 11.76 -3.88
N ILE A 228 -1.12 11.03 -4.71
CA ILE A 228 -1.96 9.91 -4.25
C ILE A 228 -1.12 8.83 -3.58
N PRO A 229 -0.03 8.30 -4.18
CA PRO A 229 0.83 7.32 -3.52
C PRO A 229 1.46 7.84 -2.21
N ALA A 230 1.90 9.10 -2.17
CA ALA A 230 2.45 9.68 -0.95
C ALA A 230 1.40 9.76 0.17
N VAL A 231 0.18 10.20 -0.14
CA VAL A 231 -0.92 10.28 0.84
C VAL A 231 -1.29 8.90 1.37
N VAL A 232 -1.43 7.88 0.50
CA VAL A 232 -1.73 6.50 0.91
C VAL A 232 -0.64 5.96 1.84
N ASN A 233 0.64 6.18 1.51
CA ASN A 233 1.75 5.77 2.36
C ASN A 233 1.78 6.50 3.71
N VAL A 234 1.49 7.81 3.74
CA VAL A 234 1.40 8.58 5.00
C VAL A 234 0.27 8.05 5.88
N ILE A 235 -0.90 7.76 5.31
CA ILE A 235 -2.02 7.12 6.02
C ILE A 235 -1.58 5.77 6.59
N ALA A 236 -0.99 4.90 5.76
CA ALA A 236 -0.52 3.58 6.16
C ALA A 236 0.46 3.65 7.34
N ILE A 237 1.47 4.49 7.23
CA ILE A 237 2.48 4.67 8.27
C ILE A 237 1.87 5.28 9.53
N GLY A 238 0.92 6.21 9.40
CA GLY A 238 0.17 6.75 10.52
C GLY A 238 -0.49 5.66 11.37
N TRP A 239 -1.18 4.72 10.74
CA TRP A 239 -1.78 3.57 11.44
C TRP A 239 -0.76 2.59 12.00
N VAL A 240 0.36 2.35 11.31
CA VAL A 240 1.45 1.53 11.86
C VAL A 240 2.08 2.18 13.09
N VAL A 241 2.28 3.49 13.08
CA VAL A 241 2.79 4.27 14.23
C VAL A 241 1.81 4.23 15.40
N PHE A 242 0.51 4.36 15.13
CA PHE A 242 -0.55 4.13 16.11
C PHE A 242 -0.45 2.74 16.72
N GLY A 243 -0.36 1.72 15.87
CA GLY A 243 -0.19 0.32 16.29
C GLY A 243 1.05 0.10 17.15
N ALA A 244 2.18 0.71 16.78
CA ALA A 244 3.43 0.63 17.55
C ALA A 244 3.33 1.28 18.93
N GLY A 245 2.43 2.26 19.10
CA GLY A 245 2.11 2.84 20.41
C GLY A 245 1.19 1.95 21.29
N VAL A 246 0.54 0.95 20.70
CA VAL A 246 -0.38 0.02 21.40
C VAL A 246 0.29 -1.31 21.69
N VAL A 247 1.12 -1.82 20.79
CA VAL A 247 1.78 -3.12 20.90
C VAL A 247 3.13 -2.97 21.59
N ARG A 248 3.41 -3.81 22.60
CA ARG A 248 4.77 -3.95 23.13
C ARG A 248 5.63 -4.67 22.08
N ARG A 249 6.64 -3.99 21.55
CA ARG A 249 7.62 -4.61 20.66
C ARG A 249 8.64 -5.38 21.51
N GLU A 250 8.84 -6.63 21.14
CA GLU A 250 9.96 -7.40 21.69
C GLU A 250 11.28 -6.81 21.17
N ASP A 251 12.28 -6.65 22.05
CA ASP A 251 13.64 -6.28 21.67
C ASP A 251 14.28 -7.45 20.92
N ARG A 252 14.11 -7.47 19.61
CA ARG A 252 14.76 -8.46 18.73
C ARG A 252 16.08 -7.89 18.22
N ALA A 253 17.09 -8.77 18.16
CA ALA A 253 18.38 -8.42 17.56
C ALA A 253 18.18 -7.88 16.14
N TRP A 254 18.87 -6.79 15.83
CA TRP A 254 18.88 -6.23 14.48
C TRP A 254 19.68 -7.14 13.56
N GLU A 255 19.09 -7.44 12.41
CA GLU A 255 19.74 -8.21 11.36
C GLU A 255 19.79 -7.34 10.10
N ARG A 256 20.93 -7.28 9.43
CA ARG A 256 21.06 -6.51 8.19
C ARG A 256 20.27 -7.19 7.08
N PRO A 257 19.41 -6.45 6.33
CA PRO A 257 18.80 -7.00 5.13
C PRO A 257 19.89 -7.21 4.09
N GLU A 258 20.31 -8.46 3.94
CA GLU A 258 21.36 -8.86 2.98
C GLU A 258 20.70 -9.48 1.73
N GLY A 259 21.38 -9.30 0.59
CA GLY A 259 20.93 -9.87 -0.67
C GLY A 259 20.58 -8.83 -1.73
N ARG A 260 20.96 -9.15 -2.95
CA ARG A 260 20.72 -8.30 -4.13
C ARG A 260 19.41 -8.63 -4.85
N TRP A 261 18.69 -9.66 -4.40
CA TRP A 261 17.49 -10.12 -5.08
C TRP A 261 16.38 -9.05 -5.20
N PRO A 262 16.12 -8.14 -4.21
CA PRO A 262 15.09 -7.12 -4.42
C PRO A 262 15.46 -6.14 -5.53
N LEU A 263 16.75 -5.81 -5.64
CA LEU A 263 17.25 -4.97 -6.73
C LEU A 263 17.10 -5.69 -8.08
N LEU A 264 17.52 -6.95 -8.17
CA LEU A 264 17.43 -7.72 -9.42
C LEU A 264 15.97 -7.93 -9.84
N ALA A 265 15.10 -8.26 -8.89
CA ALA A 265 13.67 -8.41 -9.15
C ALA A 265 13.02 -7.07 -9.58
N LEU A 266 13.39 -5.96 -8.94
CA LEU A 266 12.91 -4.63 -9.32
C LEU A 266 13.37 -4.25 -10.73
N LEU A 267 14.64 -4.47 -11.07
CA LEU A 267 15.14 -4.20 -12.41
C LEU A 267 14.44 -5.05 -13.47
N ALA A 268 14.25 -6.36 -13.22
CA ALA A 268 13.52 -7.25 -14.12
C ALA A 268 12.06 -6.78 -14.29
N LEU A 269 11.38 -6.41 -13.18
CA LEU A 269 10.03 -5.90 -13.22
C LEU A 269 9.93 -4.60 -14.02
N LEU A 270 10.86 -3.66 -13.81
CA LEU A 270 10.91 -2.40 -14.56
C LEU A 270 11.13 -2.62 -16.06
N VAL A 271 11.97 -3.59 -16.44
CA VAL A 271 12.15 -3.95 -17.86
C VAL A 271 10.82 -4.46 -18.44
N VAL A 272 10.13 -5.37 -17.76
CA VAL A 272 8.80 -5.84 -18.20
C VAL A 272 7.81 -4.67 -18.30
N PHE A 273 7.78 -3.78 -17.32
CA PHE A 273 6.88 -2.63 -17.32
C PHE A 273 7.14 -1.69 -18.49
N GLN A 274 8.41 -1.36 -18.78
CA GLN A 274 8.74 -0.40 -19.82
C GLN A 274 8.68 -1.01 -21.23
N VAL A 275 8.99 -2.29 -21.38
CA VAL A 275 9.05 -2.95 -22.70
C VAL A 275 7.70 -3.57 -23.08
N VAL A 276 7.03 -4.24 -22.15
CA VAL A 276 5.82 -5.03 -22.45
C VAL A 276 4.55 -4.25 -22.12
N LEU A 277 4.49 -3.62 -20.94
CA LEU A 277 3.24 -3.06 -20.43
C LEU A 277 3.06 -1.56 -20.73
N ARG A 278 4.14 -0.82 -21.01
CA ARG A 278 4.02 0.60 -21.35
C ARG A 278 3.22 0.85 -22.63
N PRO A 279 3.39 0.07 -23.71
CA PRO A 279 2.56 0.22 -24.93
C PRO A 279 1.10 -0.25 -24.75
N GLY A 280 0.78 -0.92 -23.64
CA GLY A 280 -0.53 -1.51 -23.39
C GLY A 280 -0.70 -2.90 -24.02
N VAL A 281 -1.14 -3.86 -23.21
CA VAL A 281 -1.49 -5.22 -23.65
C VAL A 281 -3.00 -5.33 -23.76
N ARG A 282 -3.50 -5.63 -24.95
CA ARG A 282 -4.94 -5.77 -25.25
C ARG A 282 -5.39 -7.22 -25.04
N PHE A 283 -6.60 -7.38 -24.53
CA PHE A 283 -7.27 -8.65 -24.29
C PHE A 283 -8.59 -8.72 -25.01
#